data_18441cbfd13979da47472f9f39017b81
#
_entry.id   18441cbfd13979da47472f9f39017b81
#
_cell.length_a   1.000
_cell.length_b   1.000
_cell.length_c   1.000
_cell.angle_alpha   90.00
_cell.angle_beta   90.00
_cell.angle_gamma   90.00
#
_symmetry.space_group_name_H-M   'P 1'
#
loop_
_entity.id
_entity.type
_entity.pdbx_description
1 polymer ?
#
loop_
_entity_poly.entity_id
_entity_poly.type
_entity_poly.pdbx_seq_one_letter_code
_entity_poly.pdbx_strand_id
1 'polypeptide(L)'
;VQPVAAPALFEEGPWIDELADPEEIFTDRIDDTDNAREHIQTLAPDLIVGSSFVADDQRYPLLSDIAPTVTFEDAAGDTPAGSWETVTTLLGTVTGRGERATEIIEETHAAIEQAAADHPVPDGATVTFAGRYAADQVIAAVNDDHSGLRFLSALGLGVADLSGEGASVAGGRAELSLENLDLLDRADLVIMGDFGGDLQEDLESQSLYQSLDAVREDRVVVLDLALTTALNTPTPLNIPPLIEELGPVLDRLAA
;
A
#
# COMPACT_ATOMS: atom_id res chain seq x y z
N VAL A 1 17.29 -12.78 10.73
CA VAL A 1 16.33 -13.89 10.66
C VAL A 1 15.98 -14.10 9.21
N GLN A 2 16.13 -15.32 8.72
CA GLN A 2 15.77 -15.69 7.36
C GLN A 2 14.39 -16.34 7.39
N PRO A 3 13.41 -15.90 6.61
CA PRO A 3 12.14 -16.63 6.51
C PRO A 3 12.37 -17.97 5.81
N VAL A 4 11.75 -19.05 6.31
CA VAL A 4 11.78 -20.37 5.66
C VAL A 4 10.85 -20.41 4.45
N ALA A 5 9.77 -19.63 4.48
CA ALA A 5 8.87 -19.44 3.35
C ALA A 5 8.19 -18.07 3.39
N ALA A 6 7.76 -17.58 2.23
CA ALA A 6 6.93 -16.40 2.08
C ALA A 6 5.85 -16.68 1.03
N PRO A 7 4.62 -16.12 1.19
CA PRO A 7 3.59 -16.25 0.17
C PRO A 7 3.94 -15.41 -1.06
N ALA A 8 3.75 -15.97 -2.26
CA ALA A 8 3.77 -15.21 -3.51
C ALA A 8 2.44 -14.46 -3.65
N LEU A 9 2.32 -13.28 -3.06
CA LEU A 9 1.07 -12.52 -3.07
C LEU A 9 0.96 -11.57 -4.28
N PHE A 10 2.08 -11.02 -4.75
CA PHE A 10 2.14 -10.08 -5.89
C PHE A 10 3.55 -10.09 -6.49
N GLU A 11 3.73 -9.55 -7.68
CA GLU A 11 5.05 -9.19 -8.17
C GLU A 11 5.66 -8.16 -7.23
N GLU A 12 6.72 -8.56 -6.57
CA GLU A 12 7.45 -7.72 -5.63
C GLU A 12 8.34 -6.76 -6.42
N GLY A 13 8.43 -5.52 -5.94
CA GLY A 13 9.31 -4.55 -6.59
C GLY A 13 10.80 -4.88 -6.38
N PRO A 14 11.69 -4.26 -7.16
CA PRO A 14 13.12 -4.54 -7.16
C PRO A 14 13.82 -4.33 -5.81
N TRP A 15 13.17 -3.64 -4.87
CA TRP A 15 13.68 -3.43 -3.50
C TRP A 15 13.69 -4.68 -2.61
N ILE A 16 13.08 -5.79 -3.06
CA ILE A 16 13.03 -7.06 -2.32
C ILE A 16 14.14 -8.02 -2.77
N ASP A 17 14.60 -7.93 -4.02
CA ASP A 17 15.56 -8.84 -4.63
C ASP A 17 16.89 -8.98 -3.83
N GLU A 18 17.25 -8.00 -3.01
CA GLU A 18 18.49 -8.01 -2.23
C GLU A 18 18.34 -8.54 -0.79
N LEU A 19 17.11 -8.78 -0.30
CA LEU A 19 16.87 -8.85 1.14
C LEU A 19 16.52 -10.21 1.71
N ALA A 20 15.77 -11.01 1.04
CA ALA A 20 15.39 -12.32 1.53
C ALA A 20 15.13 -13.23 0.36
N ASP A 21 16.00 -14.19 0.20
CA ASP A 21 15.71 -15.37 -0.61
C ASP A 21 15.10 -16.40 0.38
N PRO A 22 13.76 -16.45 0.57
CA PRO A 22 13.17 -17.48 1.40
C PRO A 22 13.50 -18.83 0.79
N GLU A 23 13.72 -19.85 1.65
CA GLU A 23 14.04 -21.19 1.16
C GLU A 23 12.96 -21.73 0.24
N GLU A 24 11.73 -21.24 0.41
CA GLU A 24 10.57 -21.62 -0.40
C GLU A 24 9.60 -20.44 -0.61
N ILE A 25 9.19 -20.23 -1.86
CA ILE A 25 8.07 -19.33 -2.18
C ILE A 25 6.78 -20.16 -2.14
N PHE A 26 5.88 -19.75 -1.26
CA PHE A 26 4.61 -20.40 -1.05
C PHE A 26 3.59 -19.90 -2.10
N THR A 27 3.22 -20.76 -3.02
CA THR A 27 2.31 -20.43 -4.14
C THR A 27 0.87 -20.88 -3.91
N ASP A 28 0.60 -21.67 -2.87
CA ASP A 28 -0.75 -22.09 -2.57
C ASP A 28 -1.59 -20.91 -2.10
N ARG A 29 -2.80 -20.85 -2.61
CA ARG A 29 -3.74 -19.82 -2.15
C ARG A 29 -4.13 -20.13 -0.71
N ILE A 30 -4.03 -19.12 0.14
CA ILE A 30 -4.34 -19.21 1.57
C ILE A 30 -5.84 -19.51 1.81
N ASP A 31 -6.69 -19.29 0.81
CA ASP A 31 -8.10 -19.67 0.80
C ASP A 31 -8.33 -21.18 0.61
N ASP A 32 -7.36 -21.94 0.09
CA ASP A 32 -7.35 -23.41 0.15
C ASP A 32 -6.69 -23.88 1.47
N THR A 33 -7.45 -23.77 2.55
CA THR A 33 -6.99 -23.91 3.94
C THR A 33 -6.33 -25.27 4.25
N ASP A 34 -6.77 -26.34 3.61
CA ASP A 34 -6.26 -27.69 3.91
C ASP A 34 -4.88 -27.89 3.28
N ASN A 35 -4.70 -27.52 2.01
CA ASN A 35 -3.40 -27.64 1.32
C ASN A 35 -2.36 -26.69 1.92
N ALA A 36 -2.74 -25.43 2.17
CA ALA A 36 -1.86 -24.45 2.79
C ALA A 36 -1.40 -24.89 4.18
N ARG A 37 -2.30 -25.46 4.99
CA ARG A 37 -1.98 -25.97 6.32
C ARG A 37 -1.00 -27.14 6.26
N GLU A 38 -1.25 -28.15 5.41
CA GLU A 38 -0.35 -29.29 5.25
C GLU A 38 1.05 -28.84 4.80
N HIS A 39 1.11 -27.89 3.88
CA HIS A 39 2.37 -27.34 3.41
C HIS A 39 3.12 -26.62 4.54
N ILE A 40 2.49 -25.68 5.25
CA ILE A 40 3.10 -24.98 6.38
C ILE A 40 3.60 -25.97 7.45
N GLN A 41 2.86 -27.06 7.71
CA GLN A 41 3.30 -28.11 8.64
C GLN A 41 4.60 -28.79 8.19
N THR A 42 4.78 -29.01 6.88
CA THR A 42 6.01 -29.64 6.35
C THR A 42 7.25 -28.75 6.52
N LEU A 43 7.06 -27.43 6.51
CA LEU A 43 8.13 -26.43 6.72
C LEU A 43 8.61 -26.38 8.18
N ALA A 44 7.79 -26.91 9.11
CA ALA A 44 8.08 -26.89 10.55
C ALA A 44 8.58 -25.52 11.07
N PRO A 45 7.85 -24.40 10.84
CA PRO A 45 8.30 -23.07 11.23
C PRO A 45 8.32 -22.93 12.76
N ASP A 46 9.23 -22.10 13.28
CA ASP A 46 9.28 -21.72 14.69
C ASP A 46 8.29 -20.60 15.02
N LEU A 47 7.87 -19.81 14.02
CA LEU A 47 6.98 -18.67 14.13
C LEU A 47 6.23 -18.46 12.82
N ILE A 48 4.94 -18.16 12.92
CA ILE A 48 4.10 -17.71 11.81
C ILE A 48 3.74 -16.25 12.03
N VAL A 49 3.91 -15.42 11.00
CA VAL A 49 3.58 -13.99 11.02
C VAL A 49 2.69 -13.66 9.84
N GLY A 50 1.63 -12.92 10.05
CA GLY A 50 0.73 -12.52 8.96
C GLY A 50 -0.24 -11.40 9.33
N SER A 51 -1.01 -10.93 8.33
CA SER A 51 -2.14 -10.04 8.56
C SER A 51 -3.40 -10.83 8.97
N SER A 52 -4.44 -10.15 9.45
CA SER A 52 -5.76 -10.75 9.70
C SER A 52 -6.39 -11.35 8.44
N PHE A 53 -6.00 -10.88 7.26
CA PHE A 53 -6.40 -11.48 5.98
C PHE A 53 -5.85 -12.91 5.83
N VAL A 54 -4.68 -13.19 6.40
CA VAL A 54 -4.01 -14.50 6.39
C VAL A 54 -4.42 -15.33 7.60
N ALA A 55 -4.61 -14.70 8.75
CA ALA A 55 -4.88 -15.35 10.02
C ALA A 55 -6.18 -14.81 10.66
N ASP A 56 -7.30 -14.91 9.93
CA ASP A 56 -8.63 -14.57 10.41
C ASP A 56 -9.12 -15.53 11.53
N ASP A 57 -10.29 -15.25 12.10
CA ASP A 57 -10.87 -16.05 13.18
C ASP A 57 -11.01 -17.55 12.87
N GLN A 58 -11.04 -17.93 11.58
CA GLN A 58 -11.14 -19.33 11.16
C GLN A 58 -9.76 -19.98 10.98
N ARG A 59 -8.80 -19.23 10.45
CA ARG A 59 -7.44 -19.72 10.11
C ARG A 59 -6.48 -19.62 11.27
N TYR A 60 -6.61 -18.58 12.11
CA TYR A 60 -5.71 -18.36 13.24
C TYR A 60 -5.57 -19.61 14.16
N PRO A 61 -6.66 -20.28 14.58
CA PRO A 61 -6.54 -21.50 15.37
C PRO A 61 -5.77 -22.62 14.66
N LEU A 62 -5.98 -22.77 13.35
CA LEU A 62 -5.33 -23.80 12.53
C LEU A 62 -3.81 -23.55 12.39
N LEU A 63 -3.42 -22.29 12.23
CA LEU A 63 -2.01 -21.89 12.18
C LEU A 63 -1.34 -22.00 13.55
N SER A 64 -2.05 -21.59 14.61
CA SER A 64 -1.54 -21.67 15.98
C SER A 64 -1.36 -23.10 16.51
N ASP A 65 -2.04 -24.08 15.91
CA ASP A 65 -1.80 -25.51 16.16
C ASP A 65 -0.46 -26.01 15.58
N ILE A 66 0.11 -25.28 14.59
CA ILE A 66 1.38 -25.63 13.95
C ILE A 66 2.55 -24.97 14.69
N ALA A 67 2.49 -23.65 14.89
CA ALA A 67 3.53 -22.87 15.54
C ALA A 67 2.94 -21.62 16.20
N PRO A 68 3.66 -20.95 17.11
CA PRO A 68 3.28 -19.62 17.60
C PRO A 68 2.96 -18.72 16.44
N THR A 69 1.75 -18.11 16.44
CA THR A 69 1.28 -17.26 15.37
C THR A 69 1.01 -15.86 15.92
N VAL A 70 1.50 -14.84 15.23
CA VAL A 70 1.22 -13.44 15.53
C VAL A 70 0.64 -12.74 14.30
N THR A 71 -0.32 -11.83 14.52
CA THR A 71 -0.92 -11.02 13.46
C THR A 71 -0.47 -9.57 13.57
N PHE A 72 -0.52 -8.84 12.46
CA PHE A 72 -0.17 -7.41 12.46
C PHE A 72 -1.16 -6.58 13.30
N GLU A 73 -2.37 -7.06 13.48
CA GLU A 73 -3.41 -6.46 14.32
C GLU A 73 -3.17 -6.65 15.81
N ASP A 74 -2.32 -7.62 16.19
CA ASP A 74 -1.88 -7.80 17.58
C ASP A 74 -0.88 -6.72 18.03
N ALA A 75 -0.36 -5.93 17.09
CA ALA A 75 0.57 -4.86 17.41
C ALA A 75 -0.18 -3.71 18.12
N ALA A 76 0.15 -3.51 19.38
CA ALA A 76 -0.37 -2.39 20.18
C ALA A 76 0.50 -1.15 20.00
N GLY A 77 -0.13 0.02 19.81
CA GLY A 77 0.57 1.30 19.69
C GLY A 77 -0.37 2.46 19.46
N ASP A 78 0.18 3.68 19.45
CA ASP A 78 -0.55 4.91 19.15
C ASP A 78 -0.81 5.08 17.64
N THR A 79 -0.20 4.24 16.81
CA THR A 79 -0.39 4.18 15.35
C THR A 79 -1.44 3.13 15.00
N PRO A 80 -2.16 3.28 13.87
CA PRO A 80 -3.13 2.29 13.42
C PRO A 80 -2.54 0.88 13.31
N ALA A 81 -3.31 -0.12 13.71
CA ALA A 81 -2.94 -1.51 13.53
C ALA A 81 -2.63 -1.79 12.05
N GLY A 82 -1.56 -2.54 11.79
CA GLY A 82 -1.11 -2.82 10.43
C GLY A 82 -0.34 -1.69 9.76
N SER A 83 -0.07 -0.55 10.43
CA SER A 83 0.85 0.44 9.89
C SER A 83 2.28 -0.12 9.82
N TRP A 84 3.11 0.40 8.91
CA TRP A 84 4.48 -0.09 8.77
C TRP A 84 5.31 0.04 10.07
N GLU A 85 5.03 1.07 10.90
CA GLU A 85 5.69 1.26 12.19
C GLU A 85 5.30 0.16 13.18
N THR A 86 3.99 -0.16 13.27
CA THR A 86 3.52 -1.22 14.17
C THR A 86 3.99 -2.59 13.71
N VAL A 87 3.98 -2.86 12.40
CA VAL A 87 4.51 -4.11 11.82
C VAL A 87 6.02 -4.22 12.09
N THR A 88 6.80 -3.16 11.87
CA THR A 88 8.24 -3.16 12.13
C THR A 88 8.54 -3.39 13.61
N THR A 89 7.79 -2.75 14.50
CA THR A 89 7.92 -2.94 15.96
C THR A 89 7.60 -4.37 16.37
N LEU A 90 6.51 -4.93 15.85
CA LEU A 90 6.11 -6.32 16.11
C LEU A 90 7.21 -7.29 15.66
N LEU A 91 7.69 -7.16 14.41
CA LEU A 91 8.75 -8.00 13.86
C LEU A 91 10.04 -7.87 14.68
N GLY A 92 10.41 -6.66 15.09
CA GLY A 92 11.54 -6.43 16.00
C GLY A 92 11.38 -7.17 17.32
N THR A 93 10.18 -7.13 17.89
CA THR A 93 9.86 -7.79 19.17
C THR A 93 9.96 -9.31 19.07
N VAL A 94 9.26 -9.91 18.10
CA VAL A 94 9.19 -11.38 17.98
C VAL A 94 10.50 -12.00 17.49
N THR A 95 11.37 -11.21 16.86
CA THR A 95 12.70 -11.67 16.41
C THR A 95 13.83 -11.28 17.36
N GLY A 96 13.54 -10.61 18.50
CA GLY A 96 14.53 -10.13 19.45
C GLY A 96 15.43 -9.01 18.90
N ARG A 97 14.94 -8.19 17.96
CA ARG A 97 15.66 -7.09 17.29
C ARG A 97 14.98 -5.74 17.49
N GLY A 98 14.41 -5.50 18.68
CA GLY A 98 13.66 -4.28 18.98
C GLY A 98 14.46 -2.99 18.76
N GLU A 99 15.75 -2.94 19.15
CA GLU A 99 16.61 -1.76 18.91
C GLU A 99 16.74 -1.46 17.40
N ARG A 100 16.96 -2.50 16.57
CA ARG A 100 17.06 -2.30 15.11
C ARG A 100 15.72 -1.88 14.49
N ALA A 101 14.62 -2.37 15.02
CA ALA A 101 13.29 -1.92 14.58
C ALA A 101 13.07 -0.43 14.87
N THR A 102 13.49 0.05 16.06
CA THR A 102 13.42 1.47 16.40
C THR A 102 14.29 2.32 15.46
N GLU A 103 15.53 1.92 15.20
CA GLU A 103 16.42 2.60 14.26
C GLU A 103 15.81 2.70 12.86
N ILE A 104 15.24 1.59 12.33
CA ILE A 104 14.59 1.58 11.01
C ILE A 104 13.42 2.57 10.96
N ILE A 105 12.60 2.62 12.01
CA ILE A 105 11.46 3.54 12.09
C ILE A 105 11.96 4.99 12.08
N GLU A 106 12.96 5.32 12.89
CA GLU A 106 13.54 6.67 12.96
C GLU A 106 14.19 7.07 11.62
N GLU A 107 14.95 6.18 11.00
CA GLU A 107 15.58 6.40 9.68
C GLU A 107 14.53 6.66 8.60
N THR A 108 13.43 5.89 8.61
CA THR A 108 12.34 6.01 7.63
C THR A 108 11.56 7.31 7.81
N HIS A 109 11.23 7.67 9.04
CA HIS A 109 10.58 8.97 9.31
C HIS A 109 11.46 10.14 8.88
N ALA A 110 12.76 10.10 9.20
CA ALA A 110 13.70 11.14 8.77
C ALA A 110 13.78 11.26 7.23
N ALA A 111 13.71 10.13 6.50
CA ALA A 111 13.68 10.15 5.04
C ALA A 111 12.40 10.80 4.48
N ILE A 112 11.23 10.51 5.09
CA ILE A 112 9.96 11.12 4.70
C ILE A 112 9.97 12.64 5.00
N GLU A 113 10.42 13.04 6.19
CA GLU A 113 10.54 14.44 6.57
C GLU A 113 11.50 15.21 5.64
N GLN A 114 12.63 14.59 5.28
CA GLN A 114 13.56 15.18 4.32
C GLN A 114 12.92 15.33 2.94
N ALA A 115 12.19 14.33 2.46
CA ALA A 115 11.48 14.39 1.18
C ALA A 115 10.44 15.51 1.16
N ALA A 116 9.65 15.66 2.22
CA ALA A 116 8.69 16.77 2.35
C ALA A 116 9.38 18.15 2.35
N ALA A 117 10.59 18.26 2.89
CA ALA A 117 11.36 19.49 2.86
C ALA A 117 12.00 19.76 1.49
N ASP A 118 12.43 18.72 0.78
CA ASP A 118 13.06 18.83 -0.54
C ASP A 118 12.03 19.08 -1.65
N HIS A 119 10.79 18.59 -1.48
CA HIS A 119 9.69 18.69 -2.43
C HIS A 119 8.46 19.36 -1.77
N PRO A 120 8.55 20.65 -1.38
CA PRO A 120 7.45 21.32 -0.69
C PRO A 120 6.24 21.46 -1.59
N VAL A 121 5.06 21.10 -1.09
CA VAL A 121 3.79 21.27 -1.79
C VAL A 121 3.06 22.53 -1.33
N PRO A 122 2.15 23.11 -2.14
CA PRO A 122 1.34 24.24 -1.72
C PRO A 122 0.49 23.94 -0.48
N ASP A 123 0.31 24.94 0.38
CA ASP A 123 -0.57 24.81 1.55
C ASP A 123 -1.99 24.40 1.13
N GLY A 124 -2.46 23.28 1.67
CA GLY A 124 -3.80 22.75 1.38
C GLY A 124 -3.91 21.95 0.09
N ALA A 125 -2.80 21.68 -0.61
CA ALA A 125 -2.80 20.79 -1.77
C ALA A 125 -3.37 19.42 -1.40
N THR A 126 -4.18 18.85 -2.30
CA THR A 126 -4.91 17.61 -2.07
C THR A 126 -4.51 16.52 -3.07
N VAL A 127 -4.61 15.27 -2.63
CA VAL A 127 -4.34 14.09 -3.45
C VAL A 127 -5.49 13.10 -3.42
N THR A 128 -5.66 12.38 -4.51
CA THR A 128 -6.47 11.17 -4.61
C THR A 128 -5.58 10.01 -5.03
N PHE A 129 -5.65 8.90 -4.30
CA PHE A 129 -5.07 7.62 -4.73
C PHE A 129 -6.21 6.71 -5.17
N ALA A 130 -6.25 6.41 -6.45
CA ALA A 130 -7.29 5.62 -7.08
C ALA A 130 -6.71 4.48 -7.91
N GLY A 131 -7.50 3.44 -8.15
CA GLY A 131 -7.13 2.32 -8.98
C GLY A 131 -8.33 1.76 -9.71
N ARG A 132 -8.11 1.12 -10.84
CA ARG A 132 -9.14 0.44 -11.59
C ARG A 132 -9.26 -1.01 -11.12
N TYR A 133 -10.40 -1.38 -10.59
CA TYR A 133 -10.68 -2.74 -10.11
C TYR A 133 -11.53 -3.55 -11.08
N ALA A 134 -12.29 -2.89 -11.96
CA ALA A 134 -13.10 -3.52 -12.99
C ALA A 134 -13.12 -2.65 -14.25
N ALA A 135 -13.61 -3.20 -15.35
CA ALA A 135 -13.63 -2.51 -16.64
C ALA A 135 -14.37 -1.15 -16.62
N ASP A 136 -15.34 -1.00 -15.72
CA ASP A 136 -16.24 0.15 -15.61
C ASP A 136 -16.20 0.85 -14.23
N GLN A 137 -15.23 0.47 -13.36
CA GLN A 137 -15.20 0.96 -11.99
C GLN A 137 -13.78 1.38 -11.56
N VAL A 138 -13.70 2.58 -11.00
CA VAL A 138 -12.52 3.11 -10.30
C VAL A 138 -12.82 3.16 -8.81
N ILE A 139 -11.89 2.74 -8.00
CA ILE A 139 -11.97 2.83 -6.54
C ILE A 139 -10.87 3.76 -6.05
N ALA A 140 -11.26 4.79 -5.31
CA ALA A 140 -10.34 5.72 -4.68
C ALA A 140 -10.32 5.53 -3.15
N ALA A 141 -9.15 5.61 -2.54
CA ALA A 141 -9.01 5.67 -1.10
C ALA A 141 -9.41 7.08 -0.61
N VAL A 142 -10.28 7.13 0.41
CA VAL A 142 -10.79 8.41 0.97
C VAL A 142 -10.74 8.42 2.50
N ASN A 143 -10.03 7.47 3.11
CA ASN A 143 -9.88 7.36 4.55
C ASN A 143 -8.45 7.71 4.96
N ASP A 144 -8.29 8.64 5.88
CA ASP A 144 -7.00 9.06 6.46
C ASP A 144 -6.25 7.90 7.13
N ASP A 145 -6.95 6.82 7.49
CA ASP A 145 -6.32 5.60 8.03
C ASP A 145 -5.67 4.72 6.93
N HIS A 146 -5.92 5.00 5.64
CA HIS A 146 -5.28 4.27 4.55
C HIS A 146 -3.77 4.52 4.54
N SER A 147 -2.96 3.45 4.60
CA SER A 147 -1.50 3.56 4.78
C SER A 147 -0.82 4.45 3.73
N GLY A 148 -1.20 4.33 2.46
CA GLY A 148 -0.68 5.17 1.38
C GLY A 148 -1.08 6.64 1.52
N LEU A 149 -2.33 6.93 1.92
CA LEU A 149 -2.77 8.31 2.14
C LEU A 149 -2.06 8.93 3.36
N ARG A 150 -1.77 8.16 4.39
CA ARG A 150 -0.95 8.61 5.53
C ARG A 150 0.47 8.98 5.10
N PHE A 151 1.09 8.15 4.25
CA PHE A 151 2.40 8.46 3.67
C PHE A 151 2.35 9.75 2.84
N LEU A 152 1.35 9.91 1.96
CA LEU A 152 1.17 11.13 1.17
C LEU A 152 0.86 12.37 2.06
N SER A 153 0.13 12.18 3.15
CA SER A 153 -0.10 13.25 4.14
C SER A 153 1.16 13.67 4.87
N ALA A 154 2.07 12.73 5.13
CA ALA A 154 3.38 13.05 5.71
C ALA A 154 4.29 13.83 4.73
N LEU A 155 4.01 13.75 3.42
CA LEU A 155 4.62 14.60 2.39
C LEU A 155 3.92 15.96 2.21
N GLY A 156 2.88 16.25 3.01
CA GLY A 156 2.17 17.54 3.02
C GLY A 156 0.87 17.58 2.22
N LEU A 157 0.42 16.47 1.65
CA LEU A 157 -0.82 16.42 0.85
C LEU A 157 -2.04 16.07 1.71
N GLY A 158 -3.12 16.82 1.58
CA GLY A 158 -4.42 16.46 2.15
C GLY A 158 -5.17 15.44 1.27
N VAL A 159 -6.12 14.71 1.85
CA VAL A 159 -6.99 13.80 1.09
C VAL A 159 -8.12 14.59 0.42
N ALA A 160 -8.33 14.40 -0.88
CA ALA A 160 -9.40 15.07 -1.60
C ALA A 160 -10.77 14.52 -1.17
N ASP A 161 -11.75 15.42 -1.01
CA ASP A 161 -13.14 15.02 -0.73
C ASP A 161 -13.86 14.63 -2.03
N LEU A 162 -13.98 13.32 -2.24
CA LEU A 162 -14.72 12.74 -3.37
C LEU A 162 -16.18 12.43 -3.02
N SER A 163 -16.70 12.86 -1.88
CA SER A 163 -18.10 12.63 -1.50
C SER A 163 -19.04 13.45 -2.38
N GLY A 164 -20.26 12.91 -2.61
CA GLY A 164 -21.32 13.60 -3.35
C GLY A 164 -22.01 12.73 -4.38
N GLU A 165 -22.78 13.39 -5.27
CA GLU A 165 -23.52 12.69 -6.33
C GLU A 165 -22.53 12.06 -7.32
N GLY A 166 -22.70 10.77 -7.59
CA GLY A 166 -21.82 10.00 -8.48
C GLY A 166 -20.74 9.19 -7.80
N ALA A 167 -20.55 9.33 -6.47
CA ALA A 167 -19.66 8.49 -5.68
C ALA A 167 -20.45 7.68 -4.64
N SER A 168 -20.11 6.40 -4.53
CA SER A 168 -20.56 5.57 -3.39
C SER A 168 -19.42 5.45 -2.39
N VAL A 169 -19.54 6.13 -1.26
CA VAL A 169 -18.48 6.11 -0.21
C VAL A 169 -18.87 5.12 0.88
N ALA A 170 -18.06 4.09 1.04
CA ALA A 170 -18.22 3.08 2.09
C ALA A 170 -16.86 2.48 2.49
N GLY A 171 -16.67 2.20 3.79
CA GLY A 171 -15.48 1.51 4.29
C GLY A 171 -14.15 2.21 3.93
N GLY A 172 -14.15 3.55 3.86
CA GLY A 172 -12.94 4.33 3.53
C GLY A 172 -12.57 4.35 2.05
N ARG A 173 -13.50 3.96 1.18
CA ARG A 173 -13.33 3.92 -0.29
C ARG A 173 -14.47 4.65 -0.98
N ALA A 174 -14.16 5.37 -2.05
CA ALA A 174 -15.13 5.93 -2.98
C ALA A 174 -15.12 5.07 -4.25
N GLU A 175 -16.29 4.52 -4.60
CA GLU A 175 -16.51 3.82 -5.86
C GLU A 175 -17.06 4.79 -6.88
N LEU A 176 -16.36 4.95 -7.99
CA LEU A 176 -16.70 5.84 -9.09
C LEU A 176 -16.97 5.01 -10.34
N SER A 177 -18.10 5.27 -11.00
CA SER A 177 -18.29 4.77 -12.38
C SER A 177 -17.45 5.62 -13.34
N LEU A 178 -17.17 5.08 -14.54
CA LEU A 178 -16.43 5.84 -15.56
C LEU A 178 -17.14 7.16 -15.97
N GLU A 179 -18.48 7.24 -15.81
CA GLU A 179 -19.24 8.46 -16.10
C GLU A 179 -19.00 9.59 -15.09
N ASN A 180 -18.47 9.25 -13.90
CA ASN A 180 -18.20 10.18 -12.81
C ASN A 180 -16.71 10.34 -12.51
N LEU A 181 -15.84 10.06 -13.47
CA LEU A 181 -14.39 10.26 -13.33
C LEU A 181 -14.01 11.72 -13.09
N ASP A 182 -14.85 12.67 -13.49
CA ASP A 182 -14.68 14.11 -13.23
C ASP A 182 -14.59 14.45 -11.73
N LEU A 183 -15.05 13.57 -10.85
CA LEU A 183 -14.81 13.71 -9.42
C LEU A 183 -13.33 13.69 -9.04
N LEU A 184 -12.47 13.05 -9.85
CA LEU A 184 -11.02 13.05 -9.65
C LEU A 184 -10.41 14.45 -9.85
N ASP A 185 -11.04 15.33 -10.65
CA ASP A 185 -10.60 16.72 -10.87
C ASP A 185 -10.66 17.59 -9.60
N ARG A 186 -11.29 17.08 -8.52
CA ARG A 186 -11.31 17.75 -7.21
C ARG A 186 -9.97 17.71 -6.48
N ALA A 187 -9.09 16.77 -6.86
CA ALA A 187 -7.75 16.68 -6.31
C ALA A 187 -6.76 17.53 -7.10
N ASP A 188 -5.81 18.14 -6.41
CA ASP A 188 -4.69 18.82 -7.04
C ASP A 188 -3.72 17.83 -7.69
N LEU A 189 -3.62 16.60 -7.14
CA LEU A 189 -2.87 15.48 -7.69
C LEU A 189 -3.73 14.23 -7.72
N VAL A 190 -3.74 13.53 -8.84
CA VAL A 190 -4.37 12.22 -9.00
C VAL A 190 -3.30 11.15 -9.20
N ILE A 191 -3.22 10.20 -8.30
CA ILE A 191 -2.35 9.03 -8.44
C ILE A 191 -3.22 7.83 -8.81
N MET A 192 -2.98 7.27 -10.01
CA MET A 192 -3.67 6.10 -10.52
C MET A 192 -2.78 4.87 -10.36
N GLY A 193 -3.25 3.91 -9.56
CA GLY A 193 -2.55 2.64 -9.36
C GLY A 193 -2.95 1.60 -10.40
N ASP A 194 -1.97 1.00 -11.07
CA ASP A 194 -2.18 -0.13 -11.97
C ASP A 194 -2.07 -1.46 -11.21
N PHE A 195 -3.20 -2.14 -11.05
CA PHE A 195 -3.29 -3.47 -10.45
C PHE A 195 -3.37 -4.60 -11.49
N GLY A 196 -3.35 -4.29 -12.79
CA GLY A 196 -3.60 -5.26 -13.86
C GLY A 196 -2.66 -5.21 -15.07
N GLY A 197 -1.75 -4.23 -15.13
CA GLY A 197 -0.67 -4.17 -16.13
C GLY A 197 -0.96 -3.43 -17.43
N ASP A 198 -2.19 -2.99 -17.68
CA ASP A 198 -2.58 -2.29 -18.92
C ASP A 198 -3.42 -1.02 -18.63
N LEU A 199 -3.38 -0.52 -17.39
CA LEU A 199 -4.24 0.59 -16.96
C LEU A 199 -4.00 1.85 -17.79
N GLN A 200 -2.75 2.21 -18.03
CA GLN A 200 -2.40 3.43 -18.73
C GLN A 200 -2.95 3.42 -20.17
N GLU A 201 -2.70 2.34 -20.93
CA GLU A 201 -3.19 2.21 -22.30
C GLU A 201 -4.72 2.22 -22.38
N ASP A 202 -5.35 1.51 -21.43
CA ASP A 202 -6.81 1.48 -21.31
C ASP A 202 -7.41 2.85 -20.99
N LEU A 203 -6.84 3.60 -20.05
CA LEU A 203 -7.29 4.95 -19.70
C LEU A 203 -7.08 5.94 -20.84
N GLU A 204 -5.90 5.92 -21.48
CA GLU A 204 -5.59 6.77 -22.61
C GLU A 204 -6.52 6.54 -23.82
N SER A 205 -7.08 5.35 -23.95
CA SER A 205 -8.07 5.04 -24.98
C SER A 205 -9.47 5.62 -24.71
N GLN A 206 -9.75 6.06 -23.47
CA GLN A 206 -11.08 6.52 -23.05
C GLN A 206 -11.22 8.02 -23.18
N SER A 207 -12.21 8.45 -23.95
CA SER A 207 -12.50 9.89 -24.17
C SER A 207 -12.88 10.63 -22.89
N LEU A 208 -13.52 9.96 -21.92
CA LEU A 208 -13.88 10.57 -20.63
C LEU A 208 -12.61 10.86 -19.81
N TYR A 209 -11.67 9.92 -19.75
CA TYR A 209 -10.40 10.15 -19.09
C TYR A 209 -9.62 11.30 -19.72
N GLN A 210 -9.53 11.35 -21.05
CA GLN A 210 -8.87 12.42 -21.79
C GLN A 210 -9.53 13.78 -21.60
N SER A 211 -10.79 13.82 -21.17
CA SER A 211 -11.51 15.07 -20.90
C SER A 211 -11.30 15.64 -19.51
N LEU A 212 -10.68 14.87 -18.60
CA LEU A 212 -10.38 15.34 -17.24
C LEU A 212 -9.44 16.56 -17.27
N ASP A 213 -9.71 17.53 -16.43
CA ASP A 213 -8.83 18.68 -16.24
C ASP A 213 -7.48 18.24 -15.67
N ALA A 214 -7.49 17.28 -14.74
CA ALA A 214 -6.29 16.68 -14.18
C ALA A 214 -5.36 16.07 -15.24
N VAL A 215 -5.91 15.41 -16.28
CA VAL A 215 -5.12 14.85 -17.39
C VAL A 215 -4.57 15.95 -18.28
N ARG A 216 -5.39 16.97 -18.62
CA ARG A 216 -4.97 18.08 -19.50
C ARG A 216 -3.92 18.98 -18.86
N GLU A 217 -3.91 19.06 -17.55
CA GLU A 217 -3.00 19.88 -16.75
C GLU A 217 -1.79 19.10 -16.20
N ASP A 218 -1.60 17.85 -16.67
CA ASP A 218 -0.48 16.96 -16.25
C ASP A 218 -0.43 16.73 -14.72
N ARG A 219 -1.63 16.62 -14.10
CA ARG A 219 -1.81 16.37 -12.66
C ARG A 219 -2.14 14.90 -12.35
N VAL A 220 -2.03 14.00 -13.33
CA VAL A 220 -2.23 12.55 -13.16
C VAL A 220 -0.89 11.84 -13.25
N VAL A 221 -0.65 10.95 -12.31
CA VAL A 221 0.48 10.02 -12.32
C VAL A 221 -0.06 8.60 -12.32
N VAL A 222 0.43 7.78 -13.24
CA VAL A 222 0.11 6.34 -13.26
C VAL A 222 1.30 5.59 -12.71
N LEU A 223 1.09 4.86 -11.63
CA LEU A 223 2.10 3.99 -11.02
C LEU A 223 1.96 2.59 -11.60
N ASP A 224 3.08 1.95 -11.89
CA ASP A 224 3.11 0.53 -12.23
C ASP A 224 2.65 -0.36 -11.06
N LEU A 225 2.53 -1.67 -11.29
CA LEU A 225 2.06 -2.62 -10.28
C LEU A 225 2.92 -2.59 -9.01
N ALA A 226 4.25 -2.51 -9.15
CA ALA A 226 5.17 -2.54 -8.01
C ALA A 226 5.00 -1.29 -7.13
N LEU A 227 5.04 -0.10 -7.74
CA LEU A 227 4.85 1.18 -7.02
C LEU A 227 3.42 1.35 -6.51
N THR A 228 2.42 0.84 -7.23
CA THR A 228 1.03 0.80 -6.77
C THR A 228 0.89 -0.03 -5.50
N THR A 229 1.49 -1.22 -5.48
CA THR A 229 1.51 -2.09 -4.31
C THR A 229 2.28 -1.43 -3.16
N ALA A 230 3.40 -0.80 -3.45
CA ALA A 230 4.19 -0.05 -2.49
C ALA A 230 3.39 1.09 -1.84
N LEU A 231 2.68 1.89 -2.64
CA LEU A 231 1.86 2.99 -2.13
C LEU A 231 0.63 2.47 -1.37
N ASN A 232 0.03 1.36 -1.80
CA ASN A 232 -1.09 0.75 -1.07
C ASN A 232 -0.66 0.21 0.30
N THR A 233 0.59 -0.29 0.41
CA THR A 233 1.15 -0.84 1.64
C THR A 233 2.61 -0.37 1.80
N PRO A 234 2.83 0.89 2.25
CA PRO A 234 4.16 1.42 2.47
C PRO A 234 4.91 0.61 3.53
N THR A 235 6.20 0.44 3.30
CA THR A 235 7.14 -0.23 4.21
C THR A 235 8.48 0.52 4.20
N PRO A 236 9.36 0.34 5.17
CA PRO A 236 10.69 0.96 5.15
C PRO A 236 11.51 0.67 3.90
N LEU A 237 11.20 -0.41 3.18
CA LEU A 237 11.92 -0.83 1.98
C LEU A 237 11.42 -0.14 0.71
N ASN A 238 10.11 0.09 0.60
CA ASN A 238 9.51 0.65 -0.60
C ASN A 238 9.23 2.16 -0.51
N ILE A 239 9.33 2.76 0.66
CA ILE A 239 9.22 4.22 0.85
C ILE A 239 10.30 5.00 0.08
N PRO A 240 11.60 4.64 0.09
CA PRO A 240 12.60 5.36 -0.71
C PRO A 240 12.30 5.39 -2.21
N PRO A 241 11.99 4.28 -2.91
CA PRO A 241 11.59 4.34 -4.32
C PRO A 241 10.27 5.09 -4.55
N LEU A 242 9.31 5.07 -3.61
CA LEU A 242 8.12 5.93 -3.72
C LEU A 242 8.47 7.41 -3.67
N ILE A 243 9.39 7.82 -2.81
CA ILE A 243 9.88 9.20 -2.73
C ILE A 243 10.57 9.60 -4.03
N GLU A 244 11.41 8.73 -4.59
CA GLU A 244 12.11 8.98 -5.86
C GLU A 244 11.13 9.18 -7.02
N GLU A 245 10.09 8.36 -7.11
CA GLU A 245 9.07 8.46 -8.16
C GLU A 245 8.17 9.69 -7.98
N LEU A 246 7.73 9.97 -6.75
CA LEU A 246 6.79 11.05 -6.49
C LEU A 246 7.45 12.43 -6.39
N GLY A 247 8.73 12.53 -6.04
CA GLY A 247 9.43 13.81 -5.89
C GLY A 247 9.25 14.76 -7.07
N PRO A 248 9.57 14.35 -8.33
CA PRO A 248 9.36 15.20 -9.51
C PRO A 248 7.90 15.61 -9.74
N VAL A 249 6.95 14.82 -9.25
CA VAL A 249 5.50 15.10 -9.34
C VAL A 249 5.13 16.20 -8.34
N LEU A 250 5.62 16.08 -7.10
CA LEU A 250 5.39 17.09 -6.06
C LEU A 250 5.99 18.44 -6.46
N ASP A 251 7.17 18.45 -7.07
CA ASP A 251 7.80 19.68 -7.60
C ASP A 251 6.93 20.40 -8.65
N ARG A 252 6.19 19.64 -9.48
CA ARG A 252 5.25 20.23 -10.46
C ARG A 252 4.04 20.88 -9.81
N LEU A 253 3.58 20.36 -8.67
CA LEU A 253 2.49 21.00 -7.92
C LEU A 253 2.88 22.35 -7.32
N ALA A 254 4.17 22.55 -7.05
CA ALA A 254 4.71 23.79 -6.49
C ALA A 254 5.01 24.87 -7.54
N ALA A 255 5.02 24.52 -8.83
CA ALA A 255 5.41 25.42 -9.92
C ALA A 255 4.25 26.27 -10.44
#